data_54d57fb90c0e8905990790565e0a724c
#
_entry.id   54d57fb90c0e8905990790565e0a724c
#
_cell.length_a   1.000
_cell.length_b   1.000
_cell.length_c   1.000
_cell.angle_alpha   90.00
_cell.angle_beta   90.00
_cell.angle_gamma   90.00
#
_symmetry.space_group_name_H-M   'P 1'
#
loop_
_entity.id
_entity.type
_entity.pdbx_description
1 polymer ?
#
loop_
_entity_poly.entity_id
_entity_poly.type
_entity_poly.pdbx_seq_one_letter_code
_entity_poly.pdbx_strand_id
1 'polypeptide(L)'
;MTSGGGKPGEGTGELGAAEADTDQGRGRQESVGEFFKAVVQQVLMFGAETWVVTPRMERALDSFMHGSAKQITGRQPRRGWDGKWFYPSLEGAMKEAGLKDIRTLINNRQNTVAQYIATRPLLDLCEGTNQIEGARVTRRWWDQKGID
;
A
#
# COMPACT_ATOMS: atom_id res chain seq x y z
N MET A 1 67.50 37.29 -1.39
CA MET A 1 67.84 36.13 -0.52
C MET A 1 66.67 35.89 0.42
N THR A 2 66.30 34.62 0.61
CA THR A 2 65.29 34.04 1.53
C THR A 2 63.84 34.32 1.12
N SER A 3 63.18 33.55 0.37
CA SER A 3 62.51 32.29 0.56
C SER A 3 61.58 32.26 1.79
N GLY A 4 60.28 32.40 1.56
CA GLY A 4 59.23 32.21 2.53
C GLY A 4 58.06 31.51 1.92
N GLY A 5 58.00 30.18 1.97
CA GLY A 5 56.90 29.37 1.48
C GLY A 5 55.70 29.48 2.40
N GLY A 6 54.56 29.83 1.85
CA GLY A 6 53.28 29.70 2.47
C GLY A 6 52.61 28.40 2.02
N LYS A 7 52.31 27.51 2.98
CA LYS A 7 51.55 26.29 2.76
C LYS A 7 50.09 26.63 2.54
N PRO A 8 49.37 26.00 1.58
CA PRO A 8 47.92 26.08 1.52
C PRO A 8 47.32 25.18 2.59
N GLY A 9 46.39 25.73 3.37
CA GLY A 9 45.64 25.01 4.38
C GLY A 9 44.70 24.00 3.75
N GLU A 10 44.76 22.80 4.28
CA GLU A 10 43.82 21.73 4.01
C GLU A 10 42.46 22.11 4.61
N GLY A 11 41.50 22.37 3.76
CA GLY A 11 40.11 22.45 4.13
C GLY A 11 39.49 21.04 4.22
N THR A 12 39.67 20.41 5.35
CA THR A 12 38.84 19.25 5.73
C THR A 12 37.58 19.75 6.36
N GLY A 13 36.44 19.54 5.73
CA GLY A 13 35.19 19.83 6.39
C GLY A 13 33.99 19.77 5.45
N GLU A 14 33.01 19.06 5.85
CA GLU A 14 31.64 19.04 5.34
C GLU A 14 31.29 18.03 4.23
N LEU A 15 31.44 16.77 4.54
CA LEU A 15 30.67 15.69 3.88
C LEU A 15 29.75 14.92 4.85
N GLY A 16 29.65 15.33 6.11
CA GLY A 16 28.91 14.59 7.13
C GLY A 16 27.44 15.01 7.35
N ALA A 17 26.99 16.16 6.81
CA ALA A 17 25.66 16.68 7.15
C ALA A 17 24.53 16.20 6.22
N ALA A 18 24.85 15.73 5.03
CA ALA A 18 23.83 15.32 4.05
C ALA A 18 23.29 13.88 4.28
N GLU A 19 24.07 13.00 4.90
CA GLU A 19 23.67 11.61 5.12
C GLU A 19 22.76 11.42 6.35
N ALA A 20 22.90 12.23 7.39
CA ALA A 20 22.10 12.14 8.60
C ALA A 20 20.62 12.58 8.38
N ASP A 21 20.38 13.51 7.48
CA ASP A 21 19.03 14.00 7.20
C ASP A 21 18.21 13.01 6.34
N THR A 22 18.86 12.21 5.53
CA THR A 22 18.23 11.20 4.68
C THR A 22 17.69 10.02 5.50
N ASP A 23 18.38 9.63 6.57
CA ASP A 23 17.98 8.49 7.42
C ASP A 23 16.78 8.84 8.32
N GLN A 24 16.75 10.05 8.88
CA GLN A 24 15.61 10.53 9.69
C GLN A 24 14.34 10.69 8.83
N GLY A 25 14.47 11.13 7.60
CA GLY A 25 13.37 11.24 6.64
C GLY A 25 12.75 9.88 6.30
N ARG A 26 13.57 8.88 6.12
CA ARG A 26 13.15 7.52 5.78
C ARG A 26 12.41 6.82 6.92
N GLY A 27 12.92 6.90 8.14
CA GLY A 27 12.27 6.34 9.33
C GLY A 27 10.91 6.96 9.60
N ARG A 28 10.75 8.28 9.35
CA ARG A 28 9.47 8.96 9.45
C ARG A 28 8.45 8.50 8.41
N GLN A 29 8.89 8.29 7.17
CA GLN A 29 8.02 7.78 6.09
C GLN A 29 7.55 6.36 6.37
N GLU A 30 8.42 5.49 6.84
CA GLU A 30 8.06 4.13 7.25
C GLU A 30 7.02 4.14 8.37
N SER A 31 7.20 4.97 9.40
CA SER A 31 6.24 5.09 10.51
C SER A 31 4.87 5.60 10.05
N VAL A 32 4.81 6.55 9.12
CA VAL A 32 3.55 7.04 8.54
C VAL A 32 2.89 5.97 7.69
N GLY A 33 3.66 5.22 6.91
CA GLY A 33 3.17 4.10 6.11
C GLY A 33 2.59 2.97 6.98
N GLU A 34 3.25 2.63 8.08
CA GLU A 34 2.75 1.64 9.04
C GLU A 34 1.45 2.11 9.73
N PHE A 35 1.40 3.38 10.16
CA PHE A 35 0.19 3.96 10.72
C PHE A 35 -0.97 3.93 9.71
N PHE A 36 -0.71 4.28 8.45
CA PHE A 36 -1.72 4.21 7.40
C PHE A 36 -2.27 2.79 7.24
N LYS A 37 -1.40 1.78 7.20
CA LYS A 37 -1.80 0.37 7.11
C LYS A 37 -2.60 -0.09 8.32
N ALA A 38 -2.16 0.28 9.51
CA ALA A 38 -2.78 -0.16 10.76
C ALA A 38 -4.15 0.47 11.01
N VAL A 39 -4.36 1.71 10.59
CA VAL A 39 -5.57 2.48 10.91
C VAL A 39 -6.41 2.72 9.65
N VAL A 40 -5.88 3.51 8.72
CA VAL A 40 -6.67 3.99 7.57
C VAL A 40 -7.07 2.84 6.65
N GLN A 41 -6.11 1.95 6.33
CA GLN A 41 -6.38 0.81 5.47
C GLN A 41 -7.35 -0.18 6.12
N GLN A 42 -7.28 -0.40 7.45
CA GLN A 42 -8.20 -1.29 8.14
C GLN A 42 -9.63 -0.73 8.15
N VAL A 43 -9.80 0.57 8.36
CA VAL A 43 -11.11 1.23 8.29
C VAL A 43 -11.65 1.19 6.86
N LEU A 44 -10.81 1.53 5.87
CA LEU A 44 -11.17 1.50 4.45
C LEU A 44 -11.64 0.11 4.01
N MET A 45 -10.97 -0.94 4.49
CA MET A 45 -11.24 -2.33 4.10
C MET A 45 -12.25 -3.02 5.01
N PHE A 46 -12.91 -2.28 5.90
CA PHE A 46 -13.93 -2.87 6.77
C PHE A 46 -15.10 -3.42 5.95
N GLY A 47 -15.41 -4.69 6.16
CA GLY A 47 -16.46 -5.39 5.41
C GLY A 47 -16.11 -5.75 3.96
N ALA A 48 -14.84 -5.58 3.52
CA ALA A 48 -14.42 -5.85 2.15
C ALA A 48 -14.60 -7.32 1.71
N GLU A 49 -14.72 -8.22 2.65
CA GLU A 49 -15.03 -9.63 2.43
C GLU A 49 -16.40 -9.85 1.78
N THR A 50 -17.34 -8.93 1.99
CA THR A 50 -18.71 -9.01 1.44
C THR A 50 -18.90 -8.15 0.20
N TRP A 51 -17.89 -7.40 -0.22
CA TRP A 51 -18.05 -6.45 -1.32
C TRP A 51 -18.17 -7.12 -2.68
N VAL A 52 -19.15 -6.65 -3.46
CA VAL A 52 -19.20 -6.87 -4.90
C VAL A 52 -18.46 -5.71 -5.57
N VAL A 53 -17.23 -5.96 -5.96
CA VAL A 53 -16.34 -4.91 -6.49
C VAL A 53 -16.75 -4.55 -7.92
N THR A 54 -17.20 -3.33 -8.10
CA THR A 54 -17.48 -2.77 -9.42
C THR A 54 -16.24 -2.03 -9.97
N PRO A 55 -16.09 -1.90 -11.30
CA PRO A 55 -14.97 -1.15 -11.89
C PRO A 55 -14.90 0.31 -11.46
N ARG A 56 -16.04 0.92 -11.12
CA ARG A 56 -16.10 2.29 -10.60
C ARG A 56 -15.56 2.36 -9.18
N MET A 57 -15.94 1.42 -8.34
CA MET A 57 -15.47 1.33 -6.96
C MET A 57 -13.97 1.06 -6.91
N GLU A 58 -13.48 0.11 -7.72
CA GLU A 58 -12.05 -0.21 -7.82
C GLU A 58 -11.23 1.04 -8.18
N ARG A 59 -11.61 1.77 -9.23
CA ARG A 59 -10.94 3.00 -9.64
C ARG A 59 -10.92 4.09 -8.54
N ALA A 60 -12.00 4.22 -7.78
CA ALA A 60 -12.07 5.18 -6.70
C ALA A 60 -11.11 4.81 -5.55
N LEU A 61 -11.08 3.53 -5.19
CA LEU A 61 -10.19 3.01 -4.16
C LEU A 61 -8.71 3.09 -4.59
N ASP A 62 -8.39 2.74 -5.84
CA ASP A 62 -7.05 2.89 -6.40
C ASP A 62 -6.60 4.34 -6.37
N SER A 63 -7.46 5.26 -6.79
CA SER A 63 -7.15 6.70 -6.77
C SER A 63 -6.83 7.18 -5.35
N PHE A 64 -7.59 6.72 -4.36
CA PHE A 64 -7.35 7.03 -2.95
C PHE A 64 -6.00 6.46 -2.46
N MET A 65 -5.73 5.18 -2.73
CA MET A 65 -4.49 4.52 -2.33
C MET A 65 -3.26 5.18 -2.97
N HIS A 66 -3.34 5.52 -4.26
CA HIS A 66 -2.28 6.22 -4.98
C HIS A 66 -2.05 7.64 -4.44
N GLY A 67 -3.11 8.37 -4.11
CA GLY A 67 -3.02 9.68 -3.47
C GLY A 67 -2.31 9.59 -2.12
N SER A 68 -2.72 8.62 -1.30
CA SER A 68 -2.12 8.37 0.00
C SER A 68 -0.64 7.98 -0.10
N ALA A 69 -0.28 7.10 -1.04
CA ALA A 69 1.11 6.70 -1.27
C ALA A 69 2.01 7.90 -1.62
N LYS A 70 1.53 8.79 -2.49
CA LYS A 70 2.26 10.03 -2.83
C LYS A 70 2.44 10.96 -1.63
N GLN A 71 1.44 11.06 -0.77
CA GLN A 71 1.53 11.86 0.46
C GLN A 71 2.51 11.26 1.46
N ILE A 72 2.46 9.96 1.69
CA ILE A 72 3.36 9.23 2.60
C ILE A 72 4.82 9.38 2.15
N THR A 73 5.09 9.19 0.86
CA THR A 73 6.45 9.25 0.30
C THR A 73 6.92 10.67 -0.03
N GLY A 74 6.06 11.68 0.10
CA GLY A 74 6.38 13.04 -0.31
C GLY A 74 6.66 13.21 -1.81
N ARG A 75 6.36 12.20 -2.62
CA ARG A 75 6.59 12.22 -4.06
C ARG A 75 5.54 13.05 -4.77
N GLN A 76 5.77 14.35 -4.84
CA GLN A 76 4.93 15.29 -5.58
C GLN A 76 5.47 15.52 -7.00
N PRO A 77 4.60 15.86 -7.98
CA PRO A 77 5.04 16.32 -9.27
C PRO A 77 5.98 17.53 -9.12
N ARG A 78 7.10 17.50 -9.83
CA ARG A 78 8.09 18.60 -9.79
C ARG A 78 8.26 19.18 -11.19
N ARG A 79 8.41 20.50 -11.25
CA ARG A 79 8.76 21.18 -12.49
C ARG A 79 10.29 21.20 -12.61
N GLY A 80 10.81 20.65 -13.69
CA GLY A 80 12.24 20.69 -13.99
C GLY A 80 12.70 22.08 -14.37
N TRP A 81 14.00 22.30 -14.39
CA TRP A 81 14.64 23.53 -14.85
C TRP A 81 14.34 23.83 -16.33
N ASP A 82 14.04 22.80 -17.14
CA ASP A 82 13.60 22.88 -18.53
C ASP A 82 12.11 23.19 -18.70
N GLY A 83 11.41 23.47 -17.60
CA GLY A 83 9.99 23.77 -17.57
C GLY A 83 9.05 22.57 -17.71
N LYS A 84 9.59 21.36 -17.90
CA LYS A 84 8.80 20.13 -18.00
C LYS A 84 8.38 19.60 -16.63
N TRP A 85 7.22 18.96 -16.59
CA TRP A 85 6.73 18.31 -15.39
C TRP A 85 7.25 16.86 -15.31
N PHE A 86 7.86 16.54 -14.18
CA PHE A 86 8.24 15.18 -13.81
C PHE A 86 7.19 14.62 -12.86
N TYR A 87 6.55 13.55 -13.28
CA TYR A 87 5.58 12.83 -12.48
C TYR A 87 6.24 11.59 -11.89
N PRO A 88 6.18 11.40 -10.56
CA PRO A 88 6.73 10.20 -9.95
C PRO A 88 5.93 8.97 -10.38
N SER A 89 6.62 7.84 -10.52
CA SER A 89 5.99 6.56 -10.79
C SER A 89 5.03 6.19 -9.66
N LEU A 90 3.81 5.84 -10.03
CA LEU A 90 2.79 5.39 -9.08
C LEU A 90 3.22 4.11 -8.36
N GLU A 91 3.72 3.14 -9.12
CA GLU A 91 4.21 1.86 -8.61
C GLU A 91 5.38 2.07 -7.64
N GLY A 92 6.30 2.97 -7.99
CA GLY A 92 7.41 3.35 -7.11
C GLY A 92 6.93 3.95 -5.79
N ALA A 93 5.93 4.83 -5.83
CA ALA A 93 5.37 5.43 -4.62
C ALA A 93 4.64 4.38 -3.75
N MET A 94 3.87 3.48 -4.35
CA MET A 94 3.19 2.39 -3.63
C MET A 94 4.18 1.44 -2.95
N LYS A 95 5.23 1.04 -3.67
CA LYS A 95 6.28 0.17 -3.15
C LYS A 95 7.05 0.82 -2.00
N GLU A 96 7.41 2.08 -2.14
CA GLU A 96 8.13 2.85 -1.10
C GLU A 96 7.26 3.09 0.14
N ALA A 97 5.96 3.37 -0.03
CA ALA A 97 5.00 3.46 1.06
C ALA A 97 4.68 2.09 1.70
N GLY A 98 5.15 0.98 1.13
CA GLY A 98 4.84 -0.37 1.56
C GLY A 98 3.38 -0.76 1.39
N LEU A 99 2.66 -0.08 0.49
CA LEU A 99 1.24 -0.33 0.24
C LEU A 99 1.05 -1.36 -0.87
N LYS A 100 0.09 -2.24 -0.67
CA LYS A 100 -0.33 -3.23 -1.66
C LYS A 100 -1.45 -2.66 -2.54
N ASP A 101 -1.55 -3.20 -3.73
CA ASP A 101 -2.67 -2.96 -4.65
C ASP A 101 -4.02 -3.29 -3.99
N ILE A 102 -5.04 -2.48 -4.27
CA ILE A 102 -6.35 -2.59 -3.62
C ILE A 102 -7.06 -3.89 -3.97
N ARG A 103 -6.94 -4.35 -5.21
CA ARG A 103 -7.50 -5.63 -5.66
C ARG A 103 -6.90 -6.80 -4.89
N THR A 104 -5.58 -6.80 -4.72
CA THR A 104 -4.86 -7.79 -3.91
C THR A 104 -5.36 -7.80 -2.46
N LEU A 105 -5.58 -6.63 -1.86
CA LEU A 105 -6.09 -6.52 -0.49
C LEU A 105 -7.50 -7.09 -0.36
N ILE A 106 -8.41 -6.74 -1.26
CA ILE A 106 -9.78 -7.24 -1.27
C ILE A 106 -9.80 -8.77 -1.45
N ASN A 107 -9.06 -9.27 -2.45
CA ASN A 107 -8.99 -10.71 -2.71
C ASN A 107 -8.43 -11.48 -1.51
N ASN A 108 -7.39 -10.97 -0.85
CA ASN A 108 -6.83 -11.61 0.34
C ASN A 108 -7.85 -11.71 1.47
N ARG A 109 -8.64 -10.65 1.73
CA ARG A 109 -9.69 -10.69 2.75
C ARG A 109 -10.80 -11.67 2.38
N GLN A 110 -11.28 -11.61 1.15
CA GLN A 110 -12.32 -12.53 0.67
C GLN A 110 -11.85 -13.98 0.73
N ASN A 111 -10.62 -14.27 0.29
CA ASN A 111 -10.06 -15.62 0.36
C ASN A 111 -9.86 -16.11 1.80
N THR A 112 -9.45 -15.24 2.73
CA THR A 112 -9.31 -15.60 4.15
C THR A 112 -10.65 -16.02 4.74
N VAL A 113 -11.72 -15.25 4.50
CA VAL A 113 -13.06 -15.61 4.99
C VAL A 113 -13.59 -16.85 4.29
N ALA A 114 -13.34 -16.98 2.99
CA ALA A 114 -13.69 -18.15 2.22
C ALA A 114 -13.06 -19.44 2.79
N GLN A 115 -11.75 -19.41 3.04
CA GLN A 115 -11.03 -20.52 3.66
C GLN A 115 -11.56 -20.83 5.08
N TYR A 116 -11.83 -19.79 5.87
CA TYR A 116 -12.37 -19.94 7.21
C TYR A 116 -13.73 -20.65 7.19
N ILE A 117 -14.62 -20.30 6.25
CA ILE A 117 -15.93 -20.95 6.10
C ILE A 117 -15.75 -22.40 5.63
N ALA A 118 -14.87 -22.64 4.65
CA ALA A 118 -14.63 -23.97 4.09
C ALA A 118 -14.04 -24.96 5.10
N THR A 119 -13.27 -24.49 6.09
CA THR A 119 -12.63 -25.35 7.10
C THR A 119 -13.50 -25.57 8.34
N ARG A 120 -14.67 -24.95 8.44
CA ARG A 120 -15.54 -25.10 9.61
C ARG A 120 -16.56 -26.21 9.41
N PRO A 121 -16.70 -27.16 10.39
CA PRO A 121 -17.68 -28.26 10.34
C PRO A 121 -19.14 -27.79 10.44
N LEU A 122 -19.38 -26.48 10.62
CA LEU A 122 -20.72 -25.88 10.59
C LEU A 122 -21.40 -25.97 9.22
N LEU A 123 -20.62 -26.16 8.14
CA LEU A 123 -21.20 -26.42 6.80
C LEU A 123 -21.86 -27.80 6.73
N ASP A 124 -21.35 -28.81 7.46
CA ASP A 124 -21.94 -30.14 7.52
C ASP A 124 -23.32 -30.12 8.22
N LEU A 125 -23.55 -29.16 9.13
CA LEU A 125 -24.85 -28.92 9.73
C LEU A 125 -25.86 -28.25 8.81
N CYS A 126 -25.39 -27.53 7.77
CA CYS A 126 -26.25 -26.86 6.79
C CYS A 126 -26.62 -27.77 5.62
N GLU A 127 -25.90 -28.85 5.37
CA GLU A 127 -26.26 -29.83 4.32
C GLU A 127 -27.55 -30.58 4.64
N GLY A 128 -27.94 -30.69 5.93
CA GLY A 128 -29.19 -31.26 6.34
C GLY A 128 -30.41 -30.35 6.19
N THR A 129 -30.24 -29.07 5.98
CA THR A 129 -31.31 -28.09 5.83
C THR A 129 -31.30 -27.45 4.45
N ASN A 130 -31.83 -28.16 3.46
CA ASN A 130 -32.05 -27.73 2.08
C ASN A 130 -32.97 -26.48 1.91
N GLN A 131 -33.18 -25.69 2.97
CA GLN A 131 -34.19 -24.62 2.97
C GLN A 131 -33.69 -23.21 3.33
N ILE A 132 -32.42 -22.98 3.47
CA ILE A 132 -31.96 -21.61 3.72
C ILE A 132 -31.46 -21.00 2.40
N GLU A 133 -32.24 -20.05 1.90
CA GLU A 133 -31.94 -19.26 0.68
C GLU A 133 -30.54 -18.62 0.71
N GLY A 134 -29.98 -18.37 1.91
CA GLY A 134 -28.62 -17.94 2.14
C GLY A 134 -27.54 -18.93 1.69
N ALA A 135 -27.79 -20.24 1.75
CA ALA A 135 -26.86 -21.26 1.27
C ALA A 135 -26.68 -21.23 -0.25
N ARG A 136 -27.74 -20.85 -1.01
CA ARG A 136 -27.67 -20.67 -2.46
C ARG A 136 -26.81 -19.47 -2.85
N VAL A 137 -26.85 -18.41 -2.07
CA VAL A 137 -26.03 -17.20 -2.31
C VAL A 137 -24.55 -17.53 -2.08
N THR A 138 -24.25 -18.31 -1.03
CA THR A 138 -22.89 -18.74 -0.71
C THR A 138 -22.32 -19.64 -1.81
N ARG A 139 -23.06 -20.63 -2.26
CA ARG A 139 -22.64 -21.56 -3.32
C ARG A 139 -22.38 -20.81 -4.64
N ARG A 140 -23.27 -19.91 -5.06
CA ARG A 140 -23.09 -19.09 -6.25
C ARG A 140 -21.85 -18.19 -6.16
N TRP A 141 -21.52 -17.70 -4.97
CA TRP A 141 -20.34 -16.90 -4.74
C TRP A 141 -19.05 -17.72 -4.88
N TRP A 142 -19.05 -18.98 -4.39
CA TRP A 142 -17.95 -19.94 -4.56
C TRP A 142 -17.72 -20.27 -6.02
N ASP A 143 -18.77 -20.59 -6.76
CA ASP A 143 -18.71 -20.92 -8.19
C ASP A 143 -18.13 -19.76 -9.02
N GLN A 144 -18.46 -18.52 -8.67
CA GLN A 144 -17.91 -17.33 -9.33
C GLN A 144 -16.42 -17.10 -9.04
N LYS A 145 -15.91 -17.61 -7.94
CA LYS A 145 -14.49 -17.47 -7.54
C LYS A 145 -13.61 -18.61 -8.04
N GLY A 146 -14.19 -19.63 -8.70
CA GLY A 146 -13.44 -20.78 -9.22
C GLY A 146 -12.68 -21.55 -8.14
N ILE A 147 -13.24 -21.59 -6.93
CA ILE A 147 -12.69 -22.33 -5.80
C ILE A 147 -13.42 -23.67 -5.76
N ASP A 148 -12.77 -24.72 -6.32
CA ASP A 148 -13.18 -26.12 -6.21
C ASP A 148 -12.87 -26.68 -4.82
#